data_9c136d7c7b284e52eae2eedd13f75b08
#
_entry.id   9c136d7c7b284e52eae2eedd13f75b08
#
_cell.length_a   1.000
_cell.length_b   1.000
_cell.length_c   1.000
_cell.angle_alpha   90.00
_cell.angle_beta   90.00
_cell.angle_gamma   90.00
#
_symmetry.space_group_name_H-M   'P 1'
#
loop_
_entity.id
_entity.type
_entity.pdbx_description
1 polymer ?
#
loop_
_entity_poly.entity_id
_entity_poly.type
_entity_poly.pdbx_seq_one_letter_code
_entity_poly.pdbx_strand_id
1 'polypeptide(L)'
;MHILITSGGTTEQIDDVRGITNFATGKLGKILAEQFLTANHQVVLLAGLTALVPDDHPNLQIIRISNVDSLAIAMKHWVPKMDACVHTMAVSDYTPVYMTDLETVEKTKDIQSLLTRQNTEHKISSQEAYQVLFLKKTPKIIASIKNLNPDIILIGFKLMVDVSDAQLIQTARDSLYKNNADYILANDLTTISETHHKGLLISHNYIQKAETKEKIAQLIVSKSEEVYEKYNHRSNR
;
A
#
# COMPACT_ATOMS: atom_id res chain seq x y z
N MET A 1 10.84 18.55 3.89
CA MET A 1 10.09 17.85 2.82
C MET A 1 8.62 17.67 3.20
N HIS A 2 7.76 17.57 2.19
CA HIS A 2 6.38 17.11 2.31
C HIS A 2 6.32 15.62 1.97
N ILE A 3 5.95 14.79 2.92
CA ILE A 3 6.00 13.32 2.81
C ILE A 3 4.58 12.76 2.77
N LEU A 4 4.29 11.95 1.77
CA LEU A 4 3.08 11.15 1.70
C LEU A 4 3.37 9.73 2.15
N ILE A 5 2.64 9.22 3.13
CA ILE A 5 2.75 7.84 3.58
C ILE A 5 1.40 7.16 3.42
N THR A 6 1.37 5.96 2.84
CA THR A 6 0.17 5.11 2.85
C THR A 6 0.38 3.95 3.82
N SER A 7 -0.61 3.62 4.65
CA SER A 7 -0.44 2.69 5.78
C SER A 7 -1.67 1.81 6.04
N GLY A 8 -1.45 0.60 6.54
CA GLY A 8 -2.51 -0.37 6.78
C GLY A 8 -2.94 -1.12 5.54
N GLY A 9 -4.18 -1.55 5.46
CA GLY A 9 -4.78 -2.25 4.32
C GLY A 9 -6.02 -1.55 3.80
N THR A 10 -6.32 -1.70 2.50
CA THR A 10 -7.64 -1.39 1.96
C THR A 10 -8.62 -2.51 2.29
N THR A 11 -9.90 -2.16 2.42
CA THR A 11 -11.02 -3.09 2.60
C THR A 11 -12.01 -2.91 1.46
N GLU A 12 -12.20 -3.94 0.67
CA GLU A 12 -13.16 -3.95 -0.43
C GLU A 12 -14.48 -4.51 0.08
N GLN A 13 -15.53 -3.71 0.06
CA GLN A 13 -16.84 -4.09 0.60
C GLN A 13 -17.51 -5.16 -0.25
N ILE A 14 -18.11 -6.15 0.39
CA ILE A 14 -19.06 -7.11 -0.18
C ILE A 14 -20.49 -6.58 -0.01
N ASP A 15 -20.79 -6.10 1.20
CA ASP A 15 -22.05 -5.44 1.59
C ASP A 15 -21.75 -4.44 2.74
N ASP A 16 -22.76 -3.85 3.36
CA ASP A 16 -22.58 -2.85 4.44
C ASP A 16 -21.94 -3.44 5.72
N VAL A 17 -21.86 -4.78 5.82
CA VAL A 17 -21.40 -5.49 7.03
C VAL A 17 -20.08 -6.24 6.79
N ARG A 18 -19.83 -6.72 5.56
CA ARG A 18 -18.70 -7.61 5.23
C ARG A 18 -17.81 -7.02 4.16
N GLY A 19 -16.52 -7.36 4.22
CA GLY A 19 -15.53 -6.95 3.22
C GLY A 19 -14.33 -7.88 3.17
N ILE A 20 -13.54 -7.75 2.12
CA ILE A 20 -12.23 -8.41 1.94
C ILE A 20 -11.15 -7.40 2.28
N THR A 21 -10.24 -7.78 3.16
CA THR A 21 -9.13 -6.91 3.59
C THR A 21 -7.83 -7.70 3.69
N ASN A 22 -6.71 -6.99 3.59
CA ASN A 22 -5.40 -7.52 3.92
C ASN A 22 -5.09 -7.31 5.42
N PHE A 23 -4.49 -8.31 6.06
CA PHE A 23 -4.10 -8.24 7.49
C PHE A 23 -2.88 -7.35 7.68
N ALA A 24 -3.05 -6.04 7.58
CA ALA A 24 -1.99 -5.05 7.75
C ALA A 24 -2.37 -4.07 8.85
N THR A 25 -1.68 -4.13 9.99
CA THR A 25 -1.96 -3.30 11.18
C THR A 25 -1.57 -1.83 11.01
N GLY A 26 -0.77 -1.48 10.01
CA GLY A 26 -0.24 -0.13 9.84
C GLY A 26 0.91 0.23 10.80
N LYS A 27 1.40 -0.70 11.65
CA LYS A 27 2.46 -0.40 12.64
C LYS A 27 3.72 0.21 12.02
N LEU A 28 4.19 -0.32 10.87
CA LEU A 28 5.38 0.23 10.21
C LEU A 28 5.10 1.63 9.63
N GLY A 29 3.93 1.86 9.04
CA GLY A 29 3.54 3.20 8.54
C GLY A 29 3.42 4.24 9.66
N LYS A 30 2.91 3.85 10.84
CA LYS A 30 2.92 4.68 12.05
C LYS A 30 4.36 5.08 12.43
N ILE A 31 5.26 4.10 12.58
CA ILE A 31 6.67 4.34 12.95
C ILE A 31 7.37 5.23 11.92
N LEU A 32 7.12 5.00 10.62
CA LEU A 32 7.65 5.86 9.54
C LEU A 32 7.19 7.30 9.69
N ALA A 33 5.90 7.53 9.92
CA ALA A 33 5.36 8.86 10.12
C ALA A 33 6.00 9.54 11.33
N GLU A 34 6.12 8.84 12.47
CA GLU A 34 6.79 9.34 13.68
C GLU A 34 8.26 9.72 13.43
N GLN A 35 9.00 8.91 12.67
CA GLN A 35 10.39 9.20 12.34
C GLN A 35 10.54 10.42 11.42
N PHE A 36 9.69 10.57 10.40
CA PHE A 36 9.68 11.77 9.55
C PHE A 36 9.26 13.03 10.32
N LEU A 37 8.31 12.93 11.25
CA LEU A 37 7.93 14.04 12.12
C LEU A 37 9.07 14.44 13.07
N THR A 38 9.78 13.47 13.65
CA THR A 38 10.97 13.69 14.48
C THR A 38 12.09 14.39 13.69
N ALA A 39 12.22 14.09 12.39
CA ALA A 39 13.13 14.76 11.47
C ALA A 39 12.60 16.12 10.95
N ASN A 40 11.52 16.64 11.57
CA ASN A 40 10.90 17.93 11.27
C ASN A 40 10.34 18.06 9.83
N HIS A 41 9.83 16.96 9.26
CA HIS A 41 9.11 16.95 7.98
C HIS A 41 7.61 17.14 8.17
N GLN A 42 6.91 17.58 7.13
CA GLN A 42 5.46 17.59 7.07
C GLN A 42 4.97 16.25 6.49
N VAL A 43 4.02 15.62 7.16
CA VAL A 43 3.53 14.28 6.83
C VAL A 43 2.04 14.28 6.55
N VAL A 44 1.64 13.74 5.40
CA VAL A 44 0.27 13.32 5.11
C VAL A 44 0.23 11.80 5.17
N LEU A 45 -0.56 11.25 6.09
CA LEU A 45 -0.72 9.82 6.30
C LEU A 45 -2.08 9.35 5.78
N LEU A 46 -2.09 8.63 4.65
CA LEU A 46 -3.27 7.91 4.15
C LEU A 46 -3.34 6.56 4.87
N ALA A 47 -4.25 6.44 5.83
CA ALA A 47 -4.33 5.30 6.72
C ALA A 47 -5.59 4.48 6.47
N GLY A 48 -5.48 3.16 6.32
CA GLY A 48 -6.63 2.25 6.31
C GLY A 48 -7.51 2.46 7.55
N LEU A 49 -8.79 2.08 7.49
CA LEU A 49 -9.77 2.37 8.53
C LEU A 49 -9.35 1.90 9.92
N THR A 50 -8.71 0.73 10.00
CA THR A 50 -8.26 0.11 11.26
C THR A 50 -6.76 0.26 11.51
N ALA A 51 -6.04 0.99 10.63
CA ALA A 51 -4.61 1.15 10.76
C ALA A 51 -4.23 1.97 12.00
N LEU A 52 -3.16 1.55 12.67
CA LEU A 52 -2.52 2.31 13.73
C LEU A 52 -1.96 3.62 13.15
N VAL A 53 -2.12 4.70 13.88
CA VAL A 53 -1.66 6.03 13.50
C VAL A 53 -0.87 6.66 14.66
N PRO A 54 0.02 7.65 14.37
CA PRO A 54 0.66 8.44 15.42
C PRO A 54 -0.35 9.26 16.23
N ASP A 55 0.13 9.78 17.36
CA ASP A 55 -0.58 10.81 18.11
C ASP A 55 -0.63 12.13 17.32
N ASP A 56 -1.49 13.05 17.72
CA ASP A 56 -1.65 14.34 17.07
C ASP A 56 -0.34 15.14 17.07
N HIS A 57 -0.01 15.71 15.90
CA HIS A 57 1.20 16.52 15.74
C HIS A 57 0.93 17.66 14.75
N PRO A 58 1.46 18.89 14.96
CA PRO A 58 1.20 20.05 14.10
C PRO A 58 1.62 19.86 12.65
N ASN A 59 2.60 19.00 12.37
CA ASN A 59 3.08 18.67 11.03
C ASN A 59 2.47 17.37 10.46
N LEU A 60 1.42 16.81 11.08
CA LEU A 60 0.76 15.57 10.64
C LEU A 60 -0.67 15.83 10.22
N GLN A 61 -1.03 15.36 9.03
CA GLN A 61 -2.40 15.22 8.58
C GLN A 61 -2.74 13.76 8.33
N ILE A 62 -3.78 13.25 8.98
CA ILE A 62 -4.25 11.87 8.82
C ILE A 62 -5.52 11.87 7.99
N ILE A 63 -5.57 11.01 6.97
CA ILE A 63 -6.73 10.81 6.10
C ILE A 63 -7.06 9.33 6.09
N ARG A 64 -8.29 8.97 6.47
CA ARG A 64 -8.75 7.58 6.46
C ARG A 64 -9.15 7.14 5.05
N ILE A 65 -8.66 5.95 4.69
CA ILE A 65 -8.87 5.31 3.39
C ILE A 65 -9.65 4.02 3.63
N SER A 66 -10.73 3.81 2.90
CA SER A 66 -11.53 2.59 2.99
C SER A 66 -11.06 1.53 1.99
N ASN A 67 -11.17 1.79 0.71
CA ASN A 67 -10.93 0.87 -0.39
C ASN A 67 -9.93 1.43 -1.43
N VAL A 68 -9.68 0.68 -2.49
CA VAL A 68 -8.74 1.07 -3.56
C VAL A 68 -9.18 2.36 -4.27
N ASP A 69 -10.47 2.57 -4.48
CA ASP A 69 -10.97 3.78 -5.15
C ASP A 69 -10.76 5.02 -4.30
N SER A 70 -11.06 4.97 -3.00
CA SER A 70 -10.77 6.07 -2.06
C SER A 70 -9.28 6.38 -1.99
N LEU A 71 -8.43 5.34 -2.01
CA LEU A 71 -6.98 5.50 -2.09
C LEU A 71 -6.57 6.19 -3.40
N ALA A 72 -7.09 5.75 -4.55
CA ALA A 72 -6.78 6.34 -5.85
C ALA A 72 -7.13 7.82 -5.91
N ILE A 73 -8.29 8.21 -5.38
CA ILE A 73 -8.72 9.62 -5.29
C ILE A 73 -7.75 10.42 -4.41
N ALA A 74 -7.39 9.91 -3.24
CA ALA A 74 -6.46 10.57 -2.32
C ALA A 74 -5.07 10.71 -2.94
N MET A 75 -4.55 9.65 -3.60
CA MET A 75 -3.24 9.68 -4.28
C MET A 75 -3.22 10.72 -5.40
N LYS A 76 -4.27 10.79 -6.23
CA LYS A 76 -4.40 11.81 -7.29
C LYS A 76 -4.37 13.23 -6.74
N HIS A 77 -4.92 13.45 -5.56
CA HIS A 77 -4.94 14.77 -4.91
C HIS A 77 -3.60 15.15 -4.28
N TRP A 78 -2.94 14.18 -3.60
CA TRP A 78 -1.78 14.48 -2.76
C TRP A 78 -0.45 14.32 -3.48
N VAL A 79 -0.25 13.27 -4.28
CA VAL A 79 1.04 12.97 -4.95
C VAL A 79 1.64 14.18 -5.68
N PRO A 80 0.86 15.01 -6.43
CA PRO A 80 1.44 16.17 -7.11
C PRO A 80 2.03 17.25 -6.20
N LYS A 81 1.74 17.22 -4.90
CA LYS A 81 2.12 18.23 -3.90
C LYS A 81 3.25 17.76 -2.98
N MET A 82 3.75 16.53 -3.17
CA MET A 82 4.68 15.87 -2.24
C MET A 82 6.06 15.71 -2.85
N ASP A 83 7.08 15.79 -1.99
CA ASP A 83 8.47 15.55 -2.33
C ASP A 83 8.80 14.05 -2.34
N ALA A 84 8.17 13.29 -1.44
CA ALA A 84 8.37 11.84 -1.33
C ALA A 84 7.05 11.10 -1.04
N CYS A 85 6.94 9.87 -1.56
CA CYS A 85 5.86 8.94 -1.28
C CYS A 85 6.42 7.61 -0.78
N VAL A 86 6.06 7.25 0.47
CA VAL A 86 6.38 5.96 1.07
C VAL A 86 5.11 5.10 1.04
N HIS A 87 5.01 4.24 0.04
CA HIS A 87 3.81 3.46 -0.24
C HIS A 87 3.87 2.10 0.45
N THR A 88 3.45 2.05 1.75
CA THR A 88 3.50 0.82 2.57
C THR A 88 2.18 0.07 2.66
N MET A 89 1.07 0.66 2.20
CA MET A 89 -0.26 0.09 2.31
C MET A 89 -0.39 -1.25 1.56
N ALA A 90 -1.00 -2.22 2.18
CA ALA A 90 -1.43 -3.47 1.55
C ALA A 90 -2.72 -3.21 0.75
N VAL A 91 -2.56 -2.91 -0.53
CA VAL A 91 -3.66 -2.59 -1.44
C VAL A 91 -4.27 -3.88 -1.99
N SER A 92 -5.60 -4.01 -1.95
CA SER A 92 -6.31 -5.16 -2.49
C SER A 92 -6.12 -5.28 -4.00
N ASP A 93 -5.79 -6.49 -4.47
CA ASP A 93 -5.63 -6.79 -5.90
C ASP A 93 -6.95 -7.02 -6.62
N TYR A 94 -8.01 -7.28 -5.86
CA TYR A 94 -9.35 -7.55 -6.35
C TYR A 94 -10.41 -6.85 -5.50
N THR A 95 -11.52 -6.44 -6.14
CA THR A 95 -12.70 -5.89 -5.49
C THR A 95 -13.93 -6.74 -5.83
N PRO A 96 -14.88 -6.95 -4.88
CA PRO A 96 -16.15 -7.60 -5.13
C PRO A 96 -16.96 -6.90 -6.23
N VAL A 97 -17.59 -7.69 -7.07
CA VAL A 97 -18.52 -7.22 -8.11
C VAL A 97 -19.94 -7.69 -7.79
N TYR A 98 -20.09 -8.99 -7.57
CA TYR A 98 -21.37 -9.62 -7.34
C TYR A 98 -21.20 -10.87 -6.48
N MET A 99 -22.10 -11.08 -5.53
CA MET A 99 -22.16 -12.29 -4.71
C MET A 99 -23.54 -12.93 -4.85
N THR A 100 -23.59 -14.25 -5.06
CA THR A 100 -24.80 -15.02 -5.21
C THR A 100 -24.61 -16.46 -4.74
N ASP A 101 -25.69 -17.21 -4.61
CA ASP A 101 -25.65 -18.64 -4.30
C ASP A 101 -25.14 -19.48 -5.49
N LEU A 102 -24.71 -20.71 -5.19
CA LEU A 102 -24.19 -21.64 -6.20
C LEU A 102 -25.27 -22.08 -7.19
N GLU A 103 -26.52 -22.26 -6.74
CA GLU A 103 -27.64 -22.70 -7.59
C GLU A 103 -27.93 -21.66 -8.69
N THR A 104 -27.88 -20.36 -8.35
CA THR A 104 -28.02 -19.27 -9.33
C THR A 104 -26.94 -19.33 -10.39
N VAL A 105 -25.69 -19.62 -10.00
CA VAL A 105 -24.57 -19.76 -10.95
C VAL A 105 -24.76 -20.97 -11.87
N GLU A 106 -25.17 -22.13 -11.32
CA GLU A 106 -25.41 -23.35 -12.08
C GLU A 106 -26.56 -23.20 -13.12
N LYS A 107 -27.60 -22.45 -12.76
CA LYS A 107 -28.74 -22.18 -13.65
C LYS A 107 -28.46 -21.10 -14.70
N THR A 108 -27.37 -20.33 -14.53
CA THR A 108 -27.06 -19.24 -15.44
C THR A 108 -26.32 -19.75 -16.68
N LYS A 109 -26.94 -19.62 -17.85
CA LYS A 109 -26.37 -20.07 -19.14
C LYS A 109 -25.17 -19.27 -19.57
N ASP A 110 -25.15 -17.96 -19.30
CA ASP A 110 -24.04 -17.06 -19.59
C ASP A 110 -23.50 -16.48 -18.28
N ILE A 111 -22.41 -17.06 -17.77
CA ILE A 111 -21.76 -16.63 -16.52
C ILE A 111 -21.25 -15.19 -16.64
N GLN A 112 -20.88 -14.70 -17.83
CA GLN A 112 -20.42 -13.33 -18.00
C GLN A 112 -21.51 -12.31 -17.66
N SER A 113 -22.79 -12.66 -17.85
CA SER A 113 -23.90 -11.80 -17.46
C SER A 113 -23.95 -11.52 -15.96
N LEU A 114 -23.37 -12.39 -15.12
CA LEU A 114 -23.27 -12.17 -13.66
C LEU A 114 -22.25 -11.07 -13.31
N LEU A 115 -21.25 -10.84 -14.16
CA LEU A 115 -20.22 -9.81 -13.93
C LEU A 115 -20.73 -8.37 -14.09
N THR A 116 -21.93 -8.22 -14.68
CA THR A 116 -22.59 -6.91 -14.85
C THR A 116 -23.67 -6.65 -13.78
N ARG A 117 -23.94 -7.65 -12.93
CA ARG A 117 -24.88 -7.51 -11.81
C ARG A 117 -24.20 -6.81 -10.62
N GLN A 118 -25.03 -6.27 -9.75
CA GLN A 118 -24.63 -5.67 -8.48
C GLN A 118 -25.60 -6.12 -7.40
N ASN A 119 -25.08 -6.36 -6.21
CA ASN A 119 -25.93 -6.53 -5.05
C ASN A 119 -26.45 -5.16 -4.60
N THR A 120 -27.73 -5.08 -4.30
CA THR A 120 -28.42 -3.86 -3.85
C THR A 120 -28.85 -3.95 -2.38
N GLU A 121 -28.74 -5.13 -1.80
CA GLU A 121 -29.08 -5.40 -0.41
C GLU A 121 -28.02 -4.83 0.52
N HIS A 122 -28.42 -4.16 1.59
CA HIS A 122 -27.54 -3.72 2.66
C HIS A 122 -26.78 -4.89 3.33
N LYS A 123 -27.38 -6.06 3.32
CA LYS A 123 -26.78 -7.31 3.78
C LYS A 123 -27.29 -8.47 2.94
N ILE A 124 -26.38 -9.12 2.22
CA ILE A 124 -26.69 -10.29 1.39
C ILE A 124 -27.07 -11.46 2.30
N SER A 125 -28.14 -12.20 1.93
CA SER A 125 -28.63 -13.37 2.68
C SER A 125 -27.53 -14.40 2.92
N SER A 126 -27.56 -15.03 4.09
CA SER A 126 -26.67 -16.13 4.49
C SER A 126 -27.44 -17.47 4.68
N GLN A 127 -28.60 -17.63 4.04
CA GLN A 127 -29.42 -18.84 4.17
C GLN A 127 -28.86 -20.01 3.34
N GLU A 128 -28.21 -19.71 2.23
CA GLU A 128 -27.69 -20.71 1.31
C GLU A 128 -26.42 -21.36 1.83
N ALA A 129 -26.25 -22.68 1.58
CA ALA A 129 -25.09 -23.45 2.04
C ALA A 129 -23.77 -23.00 1.40
N TYR A 130 -23.83 -22.52 0.16
CA TYR A 130 -22.66 -22.06 -0.60
C TYR A 130 -22.94 -20.70 -1.25
N GLN A 131 -21.92 -19.83 -1.21
CA GLN A 131 -21.93 -18.52 -1.87
C GLN A 131 -20.76 -18.43 -2.85
N VAL A 132 -20.99 -17.80 -4.00
CA VAL A 132 -20.00 -17.50 -5.03
C VAL A 132 -19.79 -16.00 -5.07
N LEU A 133 -18.55 -15.57 -4.93
CA LEU A 133 -18.16 -14.15 -4.99
C LEU A 133 -17.33 -13.90 -6.26
N PHE A 134 -17.86 -13.06 -7.14
CA PHE A 134 -17.15 -12.60 -8.32
C PHE A 134 -16.28 -11.39 -7.97
N LEU A 135 -15.01 -11.47 -8.35
CA LEU A 135 -14.00 -10.45 -8.07
C LEU A 135 -13.49 -9.86 -9.37
N LYS A 136 -13.30 -8.54 -9.38
CA LYS A 136 -12.67 -7.80 -10.48
C LYS A 136 -11.31 -7.27 -10.02
N LYS A 137 -10.32 -7.32 -10.91
CA LYS A 137 -8.98 -6.79 -10.66
C LYS A 137 -9.01 -5.27 -10.45
N THR A 138 -8.33 -4.81 -9.39
CA THR A 138 -8.15 -3.39 -9.09
C THR A 138 -6.98 -2.77 -9.86
N PRO A 139 -6.95 -1.45 -10.04
CA PRO A 139 -5.78 -0.78 -10.58
C PRO A 139 -4.57 -0.86 -9.62
N LYS A 140 -3.37 -0.95 -10.17
CA LYS A 140 -2.13 -0.92 -9.38
C LYS A 140 -1.78 0.53 -9.02
N ILE A 141 -2.06 0.93 -7.80
CA ILE A 141 -1.86 2.30 -7.32
C ILE A 141 -0.41 2.77 -7.45
N ILE A 142 0.56 1.93 -7.06
CA ILE A 142 1.98 2.30 -7.16
C ILE A 142 2.40 2.70 -8.58
N ALA A 143 1.83 2.08 -9.60
CA ALA A 143 2.14 2.36 -11.00
C ALA A 143 1.69 3.76 -11.46
N SER A 144 0.75 4.39 -10.74
CA SER A 144 0.27 5.73 -11.07
C SER A 144 1.09 6.87 -10.45
N ILE A 145 1.91 6.58 -9.43
CA ILE A 145 2.57 7.62 -8.61
C ILE A 145 3.52 8.47 -9.44
N LYS A 146 4.45 7.85 -10.16
CA LYS A 146 5.40 8.59 -11.03
C LYS A 146 4.74 9.24 -12.24
N ASN A 147 3.54 8.78 -12.65
CA ASN A 147 2.76 9.45 -13.70
C ASN A 147 2.10 10.74 -13.17
N LEU A 148 1.72 10.78 -11.90
CA LEU A 148 1.14 11.96 -11.24
C LEU A 148 2.19 13.00 -10.86
N ASN A 149 3.39 12.55 -10.48
CA ASN A 149 4.54 13.40 -10.18
C ASN A 149 5.84 12.65 -10.55
N PRO A 150 6.45 12.94 -11.70
CA PRO A 150 7.68 12.25 -12.14
C PRO A 150 8.88 12.45 -11.21
N ASP A 151 8.94 13.57 -10.50
CA ASP A 151 10.07 13.96 -9.65
C ASP A 151 9.94 13.44 -8.20
N ILE A 152 8.78 12.90 -7.82
CA ILE A 152 8.55 12.42 -6.46
C ILE A 152 9.52 11.28 -6.10
N ILE A 153 10.12 11.32 -4.94
CA ILE A 153 10.91 10.20 -4.41
C ILE A 153 9.93 9.07 -4.04
N LEU A 154 9.98 7.95 -4.77
CA LEU A 154 9.06 6.83 -4.57
C LEU A 154 9.74 5.66 -3.87
N ILE A 155 9.21 5.30 -2.70
CA ILE A 155 9.61 4.12 -1.96
C ILE A 155 8.42 3.18 -1.87
N GLY A 156 8.50 2.05 -2.58
CA GLY A 156 7.48 1.00 -2.55
C GLY A 156 7.83 -0.13 -1.60
N PHE A 157 6.85 -1.01 -1.34
CA PHE A 157 7.02 -2.17 -0.47
C PHE A 157 6.65 -3.44 -1.21
N LYS A 158 7.40 -4.52 -0.94
CA LYS A 158 7.16 -5.85 -1.48
C LYS A 158 7.25 -6.89 -0.36
N LEU A 159 6.09 -7.38 0.06
CA LEU A 159 5.98 -8.52 0.97
C LEU A 159 5.89 -9.81 0.16
N MET A 160 6.67 -10.81 0.55
CA MET A 160 6.56 -12.18 0.06
C MET A 160 6.43 -13.16 1.23
N VAL A 161 6.19 -14.42 0.93
CA VAL A 161 6.00 -15.46 1.95
C VAL A 161 6.83 -16.67 1.59
N ASP A 162 7.73 -17.08 2.50
CA ASP A 162 8.57 -18.28 2.39
C ASP A 162 9.36 -18.35 1.07
N VAL A 163 10.16 -17.32 0.82
CA VAL A 163 11.01 -17.23 -0.37
C VAL A 163 12.48 -17.07 -0.01
N SER A 164 13.38 -17.48 -0.92
CA SER A 164 14.80 -17.20 -0.76
C SER A 164 15.11 -15.70 -0.89
N ASP A 165 16.19 -15.24 -0.25
CA ASP A 165 16.67 -13.86 -0.40
C ASP A 165 16.90 -13.49 -1.89
N ALA A 166 17.37 -14.44 -2.71
CA ALA A 166 17.58 -14.21 -4.14
C ALA A 166 16.27 -13.93 -4.89
N GLN A 167 15.21 -14.70 -4.62
CA GLN A 167 13.88 -14.47 -5.18
C GLN A 167 13.26 -13.16 -4.69
N LEU A 168 13.42 -12.87 -3.40
CA LEU A 168 12.94 -11.61 -2.79
C LEU A 168 13.59 -10.40 -3.46
N ILE A 169 14.92 -10.41 -3.63
CA ILE A 169 15.69 -9.35 -4.28
C ILE A 169 15.27 -9.20 -5.75
N GLN A 170 15.16 -10.31 -6.50
CA GLN A 170 14.77 -10.25 -7.91
C GLN A 170 13.38 -9.64 -8.08
N THR A 171 12.39 -10.12 -7.30
CA THR A 171 11.01 -9.60 -7.36
C THR A 171 10.95 -8.11 -6.99
N ALA A 172 11.76 -7.68 -6.02
CA ALA A 172 11.83 -6.27 -5.66
C ALA A 172 12.48 -5.41 -6.74
N ARG A 173 13.52 -5.90 -7.42
CA ARG A 173 14.13 -5.22 -8.57
C ARG A 173 13.14 -5.09 -9.73
N ASP A 174 12.40 -6.15 -10.06
CA ASP A 174 11.36 -6.09 -11.08
C ASP A 174 10.30 -5.03 -10.76
N SER A 175 9.90 -4.95 -9.49
CA SER A 175 8.98 -3.91 -9.01
C SER A 175 9.59 -2.51 -9.09
N LEU A 176 10.85 -2.35 -8.75
CA LEU A 176 11.59 -1.09 -8.79
C LEU A 176 11.62 -0.54 -10.23
N TYR A 177 12.03 -1.36 -11.20
CA TYR A 177 12.08 -0.95 -12.62
C TYR A 177 10.68 -0.69 -13.18
N LYS A 178 9.72 -1.60 -12.90
CA LYS A 178 8.35 -1.49 -13.42
C LYS A 178 7.64 -0.21 -12.99
N ASN A 179 7.89 0.26 -11.78
CA ASN A 179 7.22 1.43 -11.20
C ASN A 179 8.10 2.69 -11.23
N ASN A 180 9.29 2.62 -11.82
CA ASN A 180 10.29 3.68 -11.79
C ASN A 180 10.53 4.21 -10.36
N ALA A 181 10.54 3.29 -9.37
CA ALA A 181 10.72 3.63 -7.98
C ALA A 181 12.20 3.90 -7.65
N ASP A 182 12.46 4.77 -6.69
CA ASP A 182 13.81 5.05 -6.20
C ASP A 182 14.30 3.91 -5.31
N TYR A 183 13.37 3.36 -4.52
CA TYR A 183 13.61 2.22 -3.62
C TYR A 183 12.42 1.28 -3.54
N ILE A 184 12.70 -0.01 -3.30
CA ILE A 184 11.73 -1.00 -2.85
C ILE A 184 12.23 -1.61 -1.54
N LEU A 185 11.42 -1.52 -0.49
CA LEU A 185 11.63 -2.33 0.71
C LEU A 185 11.00 -3.70 0.50
N ALA A 186 11.83 -4.73 0.49
CA ALA A 186 11.41 -6.12 0.37
C ALA A 186 11.54 -6.86 1.71
N ASN A 187 10.53 -7.64 2.06
CA ASN A 187 10.50 -8.43 3.29
C ASN A 187 9.74 -9.74 3.08
N ASP A 188 10.12 -10.75 3.86
CA ASP A 188 9.46 -12.05 3.92
C ASP A 188 8.64 -12.15 5.21
N LEU A 189 7.35 -12.50 5.08
CA LEU A 189 6.42 -12.60 6.20
C LEU A 189 6.90 -13.60 7.26
N THR A 190 7.56 -14.69 6.85
CA THR A 190 8.06 -15.73 7.76
C THR A 190 9.17 -15.23 8.69
N THR A 191 9.85 -14.13 8.31
CA THR A 191 10.92 -13.49 9.09
C THR A 191 10.43 -12.37 10.00
N ILE A 192 9.12 -12.13 10.06
CA ILE A 192 8.52 -11.04 10.85
C ILE A 192 7.99 -11.59 12.16
N SER A 193 8.38 -10.97 13.27
CA SER A 193 7.83 -11.20 14.61
C SER A 193 7.50 -9.88 15.31
N GLU A 194 7.16 -9.92 16.59
CA GLU A 194 6.94 -8.69 17.38
C GLU A 194 8.18 -7.79 17.43
N THR A 195 9.36 -8.38 17.61
CA THR A 195 10.62 -7.67 17.85
C THR A 195 11.55 -7.69 16.65
N HIS A 196 11.32 -8.57 15.67
CA HIS A 196 12.17 -8.74 14.50
C HIS A 196 11.39 -8.48 13.22
N HIS A 197 12.00 -7.74 12.31
CA HIS A 197 11.44 -7.45 11.00
C HIS A 197 12.58 -7.22 10.00
N LYS A 198 13.06 -8.31 9.41
CA LYS A 198 14.09 -8.23 8.37
C LYS A 198 13.51 -7.52 7.14
N GLY A 199 14.14 -6.42 6.73
CA GLY A 199 13.82 -5.69 5.51
C GLY A 199 15.07 -5.44 4.68
N LEU A 200 14.94 -5.58 3.37
CA LEU A 200 15.98 -5.26 2.39
C LEU A 200 15.53 -4.03 1.62
N LEU A 201 16.18 -2.89 1.82
CA LEU A 201 15.96 -1.68 1.02
C LEU A 201 16.82 -1.76 -0.24
N ILE A 202 16.17 -1.90 -1.37
CA ILE A 202 16.78 -2.17 -2.67
C ILE A 202 16.65 -0.92 -3.54
N SER A 203 17.78 -0.45 -4.06
CA SER A 203 17.88 0.59 -5.08
C SER A 203 18.42 0.02 -6.38
N HIS A 204 18.61 0.87 -7.39
CA HIS A 204 19.26 0.47 -8.64
C HIS A 204 20.69 -0.07 -8.43
N ASN A 205 21.44 0.47 -7.46
CA ASN A 205 22.88 0.25 -7.33
C ASN A 205 23.29 -0.57 -6.10
N TYR A 206 22.44 -0.64 -5.05
CA TYR A 206 22.81 -1.30 -3.80
C TYR A 206 21.62 -1.85 -3.04
N ILE A 207 21.92 -2.68 -2.05
CA ILE A 207 20.95 -3.26 -1.11
C ILE A 207 21.43 -2.93 0.29
N GLN A 208 20.55 -2.44 1.15
CA GLN A 208 20.80 -2.24 2.57
C GLN A 208 19.81 -3.05 3.40
N LYS A 209 20.30 -3.66 4.47
CA LYS A 209 19.51 -4.50 5.38
C LYS A 209 19.20 -3.76 6.66
N ALA A 210 17.98 -3.94 7.16
CA ALA A 210 17.55 -3.54 8.49
C ALA A 210 16.76 -4.67 9.14
N GLU A 211 16.84 -4.79 10.48
CA GLU A 211 16.35 -5.95 11.22
C GLU A 211 15.13 -5.63 12.09
N THR A 212 14.74 -4.37 12.21
CA THR A 212 13.57 -3.95 12.98
C THR A 212 12.79 -2.86 12.25
N LYS A 213 11.52 -2.65 12.62
CA LYS A 213 10.68 -1.61 12.03
C LYS A 213 11.27 -0.22 12.23
N GLU A 214 11.87 0.05 13.38
CA GLU A 214 12.52 1.30 13.72
C GLU A 214 13.74 1.55 12.84
N LYS A 215 14.61 0.54 12.66
CA LYS A 215 15.78 0.64 11.76
C LYS A 215 15.37 0.77 10.29
N ILE A 216 14.31 0.10 9.86
CA ILE A 216 13.73 0.29 8.52
C ILE A 216 13.28 1.73 8.34
N ALA A 217 12.56 2.29 9.30
CA ALA A 217 12.05 3.65 9.22
C ALA A 217 13.21 4.68 9.20
N GLN A 218 14.19 4.55 10.08
CA GLN A 218 15.40 5.40 10.09
C GLN A 218 16.14 5.35 8.74
N LEU A 219 16.29 4.16 8.17
CA LEU A 219 16.95 3.97 6.88
C LEU A 219 16.17 4.67 5.76
N ILE A 220 14.83 4.55 5.73
CA ILE A 220 13.98 5.19 4.74
C ILE A 220 14.02 6.70 4.85
N VAL A 221 13.95 7.27 6.06
CA VAL A 221 14.09 8.72 6.30
C VAL A 221 15.43 9.22 5.76
N SER A 222 16.53 8.62 6.20
CA SER A 222 17.89 9.02 5.76
C SER A 222 18.06 8.96 4.24
N LYS A 223 17.50 7.91 3.58
CA LYS A 223 17.62 7.78 2.13
C LYS A 223 16.70 8.75 1.37
N SER A 224 15.56 9.09 1.92
CA SER A 224 14.69 10.13 1.36
C SER A 224 15.38 11.51 1.39
N GLU A 225 15.99 11.85 2.51
CA GLU A 225 16.75 13.10 2.67
C GLU A 225 17.95 13.16 1.71
N GLU A 226 18.73 12.07 1.62
CA GLU A 226 19.90 11.99 0.71
C GLU A 226 19.52 12.22 -0.76
N VAL A 227 18.39 11.64 -1.21
CA VAL A 227 17.90 11.82 -2.59
C VAL A 227 17.38 13.24 -2.79
N TYR A 228 16.61 13.77 -1.85
CA TYR A 228 16.06 15.12 -1.91
C TYR A 228 17.14 16.19 -2.01
N GLU A 229 18.20 16.09 -1.20
CA GLU A 229 19.34 17.01 -1.25
C GLU A 229 20.04 16.95 -2.62
N LYS A 230 20.25 15.77 -3.17
CA LYS A 230 20.86 15.61 -4.51
C LYS A 230 20.02 16.26 -5.63
N TYR A 231 18.70 16.18 -5.56
CA TYR A 231 17.82 16.83 -6.55
C TYR A 231 17.88 18.35 -6.43
N ASN A 232 17.82 18.91 -5.22
CA ASN A 232 17.90 20.35 -5.01
C ASN A 232 19.24 20.95 -5.43
N HIS A 233 20.35 20.24 -5.22
CA HIS A 233 21.67 20.69 -5.69
C HIS A 233 21.83 20.66 -7.22
N ARG A 234 21.05 19.87 -7.95
CA ARG A 234 21.03 19.85 -9.43
C ARG A 234 20.18 20.98 -10.01
N SER A 235 19.10 21.35 -9.37
CA SER A 235 18.17 22.40 -9.81
C SER A 235 18.76 23.81 -9.63
N ASN A 236 19.80 23.97 -8.82
CA ASN A 236 20.48 25.24 -8.56
C ASN A 236 21.77 25.43 -9.38
N ARG A 237 22.02 24.60 -10.37
CA ARG A 237 23.10 24.73 -11.35
C ARG A 237 22.53 24.90 -12.75
#